data_b9d9594aab3beb816e778cea054f6399
#
_entry.id   b9d9594aab3beb816e778cea054f6399
#
_cell.length_a   1.000
_cell.length_b   1.000
_cell.length_c   1.000
_cell.angle_alpha   90.00
_cell.angle_beta   90.00
_cell.angle_gamma   90.00
#
_symmetry.space_group_name_H-M   'P 1'
#
loop_
_entity.id
_entity.type
_entity.pdbx_description
1 polymer ?
#
loop_
_entity_poly.entity_id
_entity_poly.type
_entity_poly.pdbx_seq_one_letter_code
_entity_poly.pdbx_strand_id
1 'polypeptide(L)'
;MKKTLFDKIWEKHVVHERQDGSSLIYIDRHLVHEVTSPQAFEGLRNSNRPLRRPDLTLAVADHNIPTENRIEGIKDDIARVQVETLEKNDKEFNVPYIPLMDSRQGIVHVIGPEQGFTLPGCTLVCGDSHTSTHGAFGALAFGIGTSEVEHVFATQTLVQKRPKTMLILSLIHISEPTR
;
A
#
# COMPACT_ATOMS: atom_id res chain seq x y z
N MET A 1 -6.75 21.80 21.80
CA MET A 1 -7.92 21.14 21.16
C MET A 1 -7.78 19.61 21.29
N LYS A 2 -8.90 18.89 21.39
CA LYS A 2 -8.87 17.42 21.30
C LYS A 2 -8.57 17.04 19.86
N LYS A 3 -7.59 16.16 19.62
CA LYS A 3 -7.15 15.71 18.29
C LYS A 3 -7.85 14.40 17.92
N THR A 4 -8.28 14.27 16.67
CA THR A 4 -8.76 13.01 16.10
C THR A 4 -7.61 12.01 15.94
N LEU A 5 -7.92 10.73 15.67
CA LEU A 5 -6.88 9.75 15.33
C LEU A 5 -6.09 10.18 14.10
N PHE A 6 -6.79 10.68 13.06
CA PHE A 6 -6.18 11.24 11.86
C PHE A 6 -5.16 12.34 12.21
N ASP A 7 -5.54 13.34 13.02
CA ASP A 7 -4.65 14.45 13.40
C ASP A 7 -3.38 13.93 14.08
N LYS A 8 -3.53 12.94 14.95
CA LYS A 8 -2.41 12.35 15.70
C LYS A 8 -1.43 11.62 14.78
N ILE A 9 -1.95 10.86 13.78
CA ILE A 9 -1.10 10.16 12.83
C ILE A 9 -0.45 11.18 11.88
N TRP A 10 -1.24 12.07 11.28
CA TRP A 10 -0.76 13.08 10.37
C TRP A 10 0.42 13.88 10.95
N GLU A 11 0.23 14.48 12.12
CA GLU A 11 1.24 15.34 12.75
C GLU A 11 2.53 14.62 13.09
N LYS A 12 2.47 13.31 13.37
CA LYS A 12 3.66 12.50 13.63
C LYS A 12 4.46 12.16 12.36
N HIS A 13 3.80 12.20 11.20
CA HIS A 13 4.41 11.77 9.94
C HIS A 13 4.72 12.94 8.99
N VAL A 14 4.26 14.16 9.29
CA VAL A 14 4.65 15.35 8.51
C VAL A 14 6.15 15.60 8.67
N VAL A 15 6.87 15.52 7.55
CA VAL A 15 8.29 15.83 7.45
C VAL A 15 8.49 17.31 7.10
N HIS A 16 7.64 17.83 6.21
CA HIS A 16 7.74 19.21 5.75
C HIS A 16 6.38 19.71 5.23
N GLU A 17 6.02 20.92 5.61
CA GLU A 17 4.86 21.63 5.05
C GLU A 17 5.32 22.61 3.97
N ARG A 18 4.68 22.55 2.80
CA ARG A 18 5.00 23.41 1.67
C ARG A 18 4.15 24.68 1.70
N GLN A 19 4.62 25.71 1.01
CA GLN A 19 3.92 27.00 0.92
C GLN A 19 2.56 26.91 0.20
N ASP A 20 2.36 25.90 -0.66
CA ASP A 20 1.11 25.62 -1.38
C ASP A 20 0.06 24.88 -0.53
N GLY A 21 0.35 24.65 0.75
CA GLY A 21 -0.52 23.93 1.69
C GLY A 21 -0.48 22.41 1.54
N SER A 22 0.40 21.86 0.70
CA SER A 22 0.69 20.43 0.68
C SER A 22 1.75 20.06 1.74
N SER A 23 1.74 18.82 2.18
CA SER A 23 2.70 18.29 3.14
C SER A 23 3.45 17.10 2.57
N LEU A 24 4.73 17.02 2.86
CA LEU A 24 5.53 15.82 2.65
C LEU A 24 5.37 14.96 3.91
N ILE A 25 4.81 13.77 3.77
CA ILE A 25 4.57 12.84 4.88
C ILE A 25 5.47 11.61 4.74
N TYR A 26 6.00 11.13 5.85
CA TYR A 26 6.75 9.87 5.90
C TYR A 26 5.80 8.69 5.80
N ILE A 27 6.21 7.64 5.08
CA ILE A 27 5.43 6.41 4.89
C ILE A 27 6.09 5.26 5.66
N ASP A 28 5.37 4.68 6.61
CA ASP A 28 5.87 3.58 7.43
C ASP A 28 5.84 2.24 6.70
N ARG A 29 4.84 2.01 5.83
CA ARG A 29 4.63 0.72 5.17
C ARG A 29 4.23 0.91 3.72
N HIS A 30 4.78 0.09 2.84
CA HIS A 30 4.44 0.05 1.43
C HIS A 30 4.05 -1.37 1.02
N LEU A 31 2.80 -1.57 0.65
CA LEU A 31 2.31 -2.81 0.05
C LEU A 31 2.42 -2.72 -1.47
N VAL A 32 2.90 -3.79 -2.09
CA VAL A 32 3.22 -3.82 -3.52
C VAL A 32 2.62 -5.04 -4.18
N HIS A 33 2.10 -4.86 -5.39
CA HIS A 33 1.57 -5.95 -6.21
C HIS A 33 2.01 -5.80 -7.68
N GLU A 34 1.71 -6.80 -8.51
CA GLU A 34 2.24 -6.96 -9.87
C GLU A 34 1.73 -5.93 -10.89
N VAL A 35 0.61 -5.24 -10.62
CA VAL A 35 -0.03 -4.37 -11.63
C VAL A 35 0.65 -3.00 -11.74
N THR A 36 0.95 -2.36 -10.63
CA THR A 36 1.44 -0.96 -10.59
C THR A 36 2.93 -0.83 -10.32
N SER A 37 3.58 -1.90 -9.89
CA SER A 37 5.00 -1.86 -9.51
C SER A 37 6.02 -1.94 -10.65
N PRO A 38 5.77 -2.58 -11.81
CA PRO A 38 6.81 -2.78 -12.82
C PRO A 38 7.45 -1.48 -13.31
N GLN A 39 6.64 -0.47 -13.67
CA GLN A 39 7.14 0.82 -14.13
C GLN A 39 7.84 1.61 -13.02
N ALA A 40 7.40 1.46 -11.78
CA ALA A 40 8.04 2.11 -10.64
C ALA A 40 9.45 1.57 -10.39
N PHE A 41 9.65 0.26 -10.46
CA PHE A 41 10.97 -0.36 -10.40
C PHE A 41 11.85 0.01 -11.60
N GLU A 42 11.26 0.08 -12.81
CA GLU A 42 11.96 0.56 -13.99
C GLU A 42 12.43 2.00 -13.84
N GLY A 43 11.61 2.89 -13.28
CA GLY A 43 11.98 4.26 -12.97
C GLY A 43 13.19 4.36 -12.02
N LEU A 44 13.24 3.50 -10.97
CA LEU A 44 14.40 3.42 -10.09
C LEU A 44 15.66 3.00 -10.84
N ARG A 45 15.60 1.98 -11.73
CA ARG A 45 16.73 1.55 -12.54
C ARG A 45 17.23 2.66 -13.45
N ASN A 46 16.31 3.29 -14.19
CA ASN A 46 16.66 4.34 -15.15
C ASN A 46 17.27 5.57 -14.48
N SER A 47 16.88 5.85 -13.24
CA SER A 47 17.44 6.94 -12.43
C SER A 47 18.64 6.53 -11.57
N ASN A 48 19.06 5.25 -11.64
CA ASN A 48 20.12 4.66 -10.83
C ASN A 48 19.93 4.90 -9.32
N ARG A 49 18.68 4.70 -8.84
CA ARG A 49 18.31 4.89 -7.44
C ARG A 49 18.02 3.55 -6.77
N PRO A 50 18.51 3.32 -5.56
CA PRO A 50 18.11 2.16 -4.76
C PRO A 50 16.70 2.37 -4.21
N LEU A 51 16.02 1.28 -3.87
CA LEU A 51 14.85 1.30 -3.01
C LEU A 51 15.30 1.67 -1.59
N ARG A 52 14.70 2.72 -1.02
CA ARG A 52 15.17 3.32 0.23
C ARG A 52 14.99 2.42 1.46
N ARG A 53 13.84 1.75 1.56
CA ARG A 53 13.48 0.93 2.73
C ARG A 53 12.79 -0.37 2.28
N PRO A 54 13.55 -1.32 1.73
CA PRO A 54 12.99 -2.62 1.37
C PRO A 54 12.38 -3.36 2.58
N ASP A 55 12.91 -3.16 3.76
CA ASP A 55 12.41 -3.73 5.02
C ASP A 55 11.03 -3.20 5.45
N LEU A 56 10.58 -2.06 4.91
CA LEU A 56 9.27 -1.47 5.13
C LEU A 56 8.32 -1.69 3.94
N THR A 57 8.73 -2.51 2.97
CA THR A 57 7.97 -2.87 1.78
C THR A 57 7.64 -4.36 1.82
N LEU A 58 6.43 -4.73 1.45
CA LEU A 58 5.99 -6.12 1.34
C LEU A 58 5.26 -6.31 0.02
N ALA A 59 5.72 -7.27 -0.77
CA ALA A 59 5.15 -7.58 -2.07
C ALA A 59 4.38 -8.90 -2.07
N VAL A 60 3.30 -8.94 -2.84
CA VAL A 60 2.51 -10.13 -3.13
C VAL A 60 1.82 -9.96 -4.47
N ALA A 61 1.72 -11.01 -5.26
CA ALA A 61 0.86 -11.03 -6.43
C ALA A 61 -0.56 -11.43 -6.01
N ASP A 62 -1.57 -10.64 -6.39
CA ASP A 62 -2.96 -10.89 -6.00
C ASP A 62 -4.02 -10.57 -7.09
N HIS A 63 -3.67 -9.80 -8.10
CA HIS A 63 -4.58 -9.44 -9.19
C HIS A 63 -4.56 -10.46 -10.34
N ASN A 64 -3.40 -10.92 -10.74
CA ASN A 64 -3.17 -11.75 -11.92
C ASN A 64 -2.80 -13.19 -11.57
N ILE A 65 -3.41 -13.72 -10.53
CA ILE A 65 -3.17 -15.10 -10.07
C ILE A 65 -4.45 -15.93 -10.15
N PRO A 66 -4.35 -17.25 -10.38
CA PRO A 66 -5.49 -18.14 -10.36
C PRO A 66 -6.06 -18.27 -8.94
N THR A 67 -7.39 -18.28 -8.83
CA THR A 67 -8.09 -18.55 -7.56
C THR A 67 -8.26 -20.03 -7.31
N GLU A 68 -8.22 -20.84 -8.36
CA GLU A 68 -8.32 -22.29 -8.32
C GLU A 68 -7.13 -22.94 -9.04
N ASN A 69 -6.83 -24.20 -8.71
CA ASN A 69 -5.81 -25.01 -9.37
C ASN A 69 -4.43 -24.34 -9.49
N ARG A 70 -3.99 -23.62 -8.46
CA ARG A 70 -2.72 -22.86 -8.46
C ARG A 70 -1.49 -23.70 -8.80
N ILE A 71 -1.54 -25.03 -8.52
CA ILE A 71 -0.46 -25.97 -8.84
C ILE A 71 -0.19 -26.04 -10.36
N GLU A 72 -1.20 -25.80 -11.19
CA GLU A 72 -1.06 -25.74 -12.64
C GLU A 72 -0.36 -24.47 -13.16
N GLY A 73 -0.08 -23.52 -12.27
CA GLY A 73 0.52 -22.24 -12.61
C GLY A 73 -0.46 -21.26 -13.26
N ILE A 74 0.08 -20.15 -13.75
CA ILE A 74 -0.68 -19.06 -14.39
C ILE A 74 -0.73 -19.36 -15.89
N LYS A 75 -1.93 -19.63 -16.42
CA LYS A 75 -2.15 -20.02 -17.83
C LYS A 75 -2.14 -18.84 -18.79
N ASP A 76 -2.62 -17.68 -18.35
CA ASP A 76 -2.58 -16.45 -19.15
C ASP A 76 -1.15 -15.90 -19.20
N ASP A 77 -0.64 -15.73 -20.42
CA ASP A 77 0.76 -15.31 -20.64
C ASP A 77 1.05 -13.90 -20.12
N ILE A 78 0.08 -12.98 -20.22
CA ILE A 78 0.25 -11.60 -19.76
C ILE A 78 0.29 -11.57 -18.24
N ALA A 79 -0.65 -12.24 -17.60
CA ALA A 79 -0.71 -12.37 -16.16
C ALA A 79 0.57 -13.02 -15.59
N ARG A 80 1.05 -14.10 -16.24
CA ARG A 80 2.29 -14.77 -15.84
C ARG A 80 3.48 -13.84 -15.92
N VAL A 81 3.66 -13.12 -17.01
CA VAL A 81 4.77 -12.17 -17.20
C VAL A 81 4.73 -11.07 -16.14
N GLN A 82 3.56 -10.57 -15.75
CA GLN A 82 3.44 -9.56 -14.71
C GLN A 82 3.89 -10.09 -13.34
N VAL A 83 3.46 -11.30 -12.97
CA VAL A 83 3.86 -11.95 -11.71
C VAL A 83 5.35 -12.27 -11.68
N GLU A 84 5.89 -12.86 -12.75
CA GLU A 84 7.33 -13.14 -12.89
C GLU A 84 8.17 -11.84 -12.84
N THR A 85 7.64 -10.76 -13.39
CA THR A 85 8.29 -9.44 -13.35
C THR A 85 8.33 -8.88 -11.92
N LEU A 86 7.23 -9.04 -11.16
CA LEU A 86 7.21 -8.67 -9.75
C LEU A 86 8.28 -9.46 -8.98
N GLU A 87 8.29 -10.78 -9.08
CA GLU A 87 9.26 -11.66 -8.40
C GLU A 87 10.72 -11.27 -8.73
N LYS A 88 11.00 -11.00 -10.02
CA LYS A 88 12.32 -10.55 -10.46
C LYS A 88 12.72 -9.22 -9.84
N ASN A 89 11.80 -8.25 -9.83
CA ASN A 89 12.03 -6.94 -9.27
C ASN A 89 12.26 -7.01 -7.76
N ASP A 90 11.42 -7.76 -7.05
CA ASP A 90 11.53 -7.90 -5.60
C ASP A 90 12.86 -8.54 -5.19
N LYS A 91 13.33 -9.53 -5.94
CA LYS A 91 14.64 -10.14 -5.74
C LYS A 91 15.78 -9.16 -6.00
N GLU A 92 15.69 -8.35 -7.07
CA GLU A 92 16.70 -7.36 -7.44
C GLU A 92 16.83 -6.26 -6.38
N PHE A 93 15.69 -5.75 -5.90
CA PHE A 93 15.64 -4.65 -4.93
C PHE A 93 15.58 -5.11 -3.47
N ASN A 94 15.71 -6.41 -3.21
CA ASN A 94 15.66 -7.03 -1.87
C ASN A 94 14.35 -6.75 -1.13
N VAL A 95 13.21 -6.73 -1.82
CA VAL A 95 11.89 -6.57 -1.24
C VAL A 95 11.40 -7.93 -0.71
N PRO A 96 10.92 -8.03 0.53
CA PRO A 96 10.21 -9.21 1.01
C PRO A 96 9.00 -9.51 0.13
N TYR A 97 8.95 -10.71 -0.43
CA TYR A 97 7.88 -11.18 -1.31
C TYR A 97 7.21 -12.44 -0.76
N ILE A 98 5.90 -12.51 -0.86
CA ILE A 98 5.12 -13.71 -0.53
C ILE A 98 4.79 -14.46 -1.82
N PRO A 99 5.41 -15.64 -2.07
CA PRO A 99 5.20 -16.41 -3.29
C PRO A 99 3.78 -16.95 -3.42
N LEU A 100 3.36 -17.25 -4.66
CA LEU A 100 2.02 -17.76 -5.00
C LEU A 100 1.61 -19.01 -4.18
N MET A 101 2.55 -19.89 -3.88
CA MET A 101 2.31 -21.15 -3.14
C MET A 101 2.59 -21.05 -1.64
N ASP A 102 2.95 -19.86 -1.14
CA ASP A 102 3.13 -19.64 0.31
C ASP A 102 1.77 -19.64 1.01
N SER A 103 1.68 -20.24 2.19
CA SER A 103 0.46 -20.31 2.99
C SER A 103 -0.07 -18.93 3.43
N ARG A 104 0.79 -17.89 3.39
CA ARG A 104 0.45 -16.50 3.73
C ARG A 104 -0.07 -15.73 2.52
N GLN A 105 0.00 -16.30 1.30
CA GLN A 105 -0.42 -15.62 0.10
C GLN A 105 -1.93 -15.34 0.12
N GLY A 106 -2.32 -14.15 -0.25
CA GLY A 106 -3.70 -13.67 -0.30
C GLY A 106 -3.79 -12.27 -0.90
N ILE A 107 -4.96 -11.69 -0.85
CA ILE A 107 -5.22 -10.33 -1.29
C ILE A 107 -4.33 -9.36 -0.48
N VAL A 108 -3.67 -8.42 -1.15
CA VAL A 108 -2.70 -7.49 -0.54
C VAL A 108 -3.27 -6.77 0.68
N HIS A 109 -4.54 -6.36 0.64
CA HIS A 109 -5.19 -5.66 1.75
C HIS A 109 -5.66 -6.59 2.89
N VAL A 110 -5.66 -7.89 2.68
CA VAL A 110 -5.95 -8.91 3.71
C VAL A 110 -4.65 -9.34 4.38
N ILE A 111 -3.62 -9.65 3.61
CA ILE A 111 -2.34 -10.10 4.17
C ILE A 111 -1.66 -9.02 5.02
N GLY A 112 -1.81 -7.73 4.65
CA GLY A 112 -1.23 -6.63 5.41
C GLY A 112 -1.60 -6.69 6.91
N PRO A 113 -2.89 -6.71 7.27
CA PRO A 113 -3.34 -6.90 8.65
C PRO A 113 -3.02 -8.27 9.23
N GLU A 114 -3.28 -9.35 8.48
CA GLU A 114 -3.12 -10.72 8.99
C GLU A 114 -1.67 -11.08 9.33
N GLN A 115 -0.71 -10.55 8.57
CA GLN A 115 0.72 -10.74 8.82
C GLN A 115 1.32 -9.70 9.78
N GLY A 116 0.49 -8.82 10.36
CA GLY A 116 0.95 -7.77 11.27
C GLY A 116 1.79 -6.68 10.58
N PHE A 117 1.69 -6.56 9.25
CA PHE A 117 2.38 -5.52 8.51
C PHE A 117 1.65 -4.17 8.61
N THR A 118 0.31 -4.20 8.58
CA THR A 118 -0.54 -3.03 8.86
C THR A 118 -0.74 -2.90 10.35
N LEU A 119 -0.32 -1.76 10.92
CA LEU A 119 -0.40 -1.50 12.36
C LEU A 119 -1.19 -0.21 12.64
N PRO A 120 -1.90 -0.12 13.78
CA PRO A 120 -2.55 1.11 14.21
C PRO A 120 -1.55 2.25 14.36
N GLY A 121 -1.89 3.41 13.84
CA GLY A 121 -1.07 4.61 13.93
C GLY A 121 0.03 4.74 12.87
N CYS A 122 0.20 3.76 11.97
CA CYS A 122 1.13 3.86 10.85
C CYS A 122 0.52 4.60 9.65
N THR A 123 1.39 5.10 8.77
CA THR A 123 1.08 5.49 7.41
C THR A 123 1.37 4.33 6.47
N LEU A 124 0.47 4.08 5.52
CA LEU A 124 0.59 2.97 4.58
C LEU A 124 0.21 3.41 3.16
N VAL A 125 0.92 2.91 2.17
CA VAL A 125 0.58 3.10 0.75
C VAL A 125 0.55 1.80 -0.01
N CYS A 126 -0.23 1.78 -1.08
CA CYS A 126 -0.25 0.72 -2.08
C CYS A 126 -0.68 1.32 -3.42
N GLY A 127 -0.21 0.78 -4.52
CA GLY A 127 -0.64 1.15 -5.86
C GLY A 127 -2.03 0.62 -6.23
N ASP A 128 -2.98 0.66 -5.31
CA ASP A 128 -4.35 0.13 -5.42
C ASP A 128 -5.38 1.10 -4.83
N SER A 129 -6.54 1.21 -5.48
CA SER A 129 -7.62 2.13 -5.09
C SER A 129 -8.31 1.75 -3.77
N HIS A 130 -8.20 0.51 -3.30
CA HIS A 130 -8.84 0.01 -2.08
C HIS A 130 -7.96 0.18 -0.83
N THR A 131 -6.79 0.80 -0.95
CA THR A 131 -5.80 0.93 0.14
C THR A 131 -6.37 1.62 1.39
N SER A 132 -7.30 2.55 1.24
CA SER A 132 -7.91 3.25 2.38
C SER A 132 -8.65 2.32 3.36
N THR A 133 -8.95 1.07 2.96
CA THR A 133 -9.57 0.05 3.83
C THR A 133 -8.73 -0.24 5.08
N HIS A 134 -7.39 -0.05 5.01
CA HIS A 134 -6.51 -0.20 6.18
C HIS A 134 -6.82 0.80 7.31
N GLY A 135 -7.60 1.84 7.03
CA GLY A 135 -8.15 2.75 8.03
C GLY A 135 -9.01 2.04 9.09
N ALA A 136 -9.64 0.91 8.75
CA ALA A 136 -10.37 0.07 9.70
C ALA A 136 -9.48 -0.50 10.82
N PHE A 137 -8.17 -0.62 10.55
CA PHE A 137 -7.15 -1.04 11.50
C PHE A 137 -6.40 0.13 12.17
N GLY A 138 -6.91 1.35 11.98
CA GLY A 138 -6.30 2.55 12.55
C GLY A 138 -5.02 3.03 11.85
N ALA A 139 -4.77 2.59 10.61
CA ALA A 139 -3.70 3.12 9.77
C ALA A 139 -4.19 4.30 8.92
N LEU A 140 -3.31 5.27 8.64
CA LEU A 140 -3.56 6.30 7.65
C LEU A 140 -3.03 5.81 6.30
N ALA A 141 -3.95 5.32 5.45
CA ALA A 141 -3.58 4.60 4.24
C ALA A 141 -4.06 5.31 2.97
N PHE A 142 -3.20 5.32 1.93
CA PHE A 142 -3.45 5.99 0.66
C PHE A 142 -3.24 5.04 -0.51
N GLY A 143 -4.23 4.99 -1.42
CA GLY A 143 -4.05 4.46 -2.76
C GLY A 143 -3.29 5.48 -3.61
N ILE A 144 -2.22 5.05 -4.27
CA ILE A 144 -1.32 5.93 -5.01
C ILE A 144 -1.11 5.44 -6.46
N GLY A 145 -0.79 6.36 -7.35
CA GLY A 145 -0.46 6.03 -8.73
C GLY A 145 0.97 5.54 -8.90
N THR A 146 1.28 4.96 -10.06
CA THR A 146 2.58 4.34 -10.37
C THR A 146 3.77 5.30 -10.15
N SER A 147 3.66 6.57 -10.55
CA SER A 147 4.72 7.56 -10.32
C SER A 147 4.92 7.92 -8.84
N GLU A 148 3.84 7.84 -8.04
CA GLU A 148 3.94 7.99 -6.60
C GLU A 148 4.55 6.75 -5.93
N VAL A 149 4.27 5.54 -6.47
CA VAL A 149 4.94 4.29 -6.04
C VAL A 149 6.45 4.43 -6.21
N GLU A 150 6.93 4.88 -7.38
CA GLU A 150 8.34 5.16 -7.64
C GLU A 150 8.91 6.19 -6.65
N HIS A 151 8.16 7.29 -6.43
CA HIS A 151 8.58 8.32 -5.48
C HIS A 151 8.73 7.78 -4.06
N VAL A 152 7.77 6.99 -3.57
CA VAL A 152 7.85 6.37 -2.24
C VAL A 152 8.98 5.36 -2.17
N PHE A 153 9.19 4.55 -3.19
CA PHE A 153 10.35 3.66 -3.27
C PHE A 153 11.68 4.39 -3.09
N ALA A 154 11.83 5.54 -3.77
CA ALA A 154 13.07 6.32 -3.73
C ALA A 154 13.26 7.12 -2.43
N THR A 155 12.19 7.58 -1.79
CA THR A 155 12.24 8.61 -0.75
C THR A 155 11.63 8.21 0.58
N GLN A 156 10.77 7.20 0.60
CA GLN A 156 9.91 6.81 1.73
C GLN A 156 8.97 7.93 2.18
N THR A 157 8.60 8.82 1.26
CA THR A 157 7.71 9.95 1.53
C THR A 157 6.64 10.09 0.45
N LEU A 158 5.53 10.73 0.78
CA LEU A 158 4.44 11.05 -0.13
C LEU A 158 4.02 12.52 0.04
N VAL A 159 3.72 13.18 -1.08
CA VAL A 159 3.18 14.55 -1.06
C VAL A 159 1.66 14.48 -1.04
N GLN A 160 1.05 15.00 0.02
CA GLN A 160 -0.40 15.00 0.17
C GLN A 160 -0.92 16.34 0.68
N LYS A 161 -2.13 16.71 0.26
CA LYS A 161 -2.89 17.79 0.91
C LYS A 161 -3.66 17.22 2.09
N ARG A 162 -3.62 17.94 3.23
CA ARG A 162 -4.39 17.50 4.40
C ARG A 162 -5.89 17.44 4.06
N PRO A 163 -6.54 16.26 4.15
CA PRO A 163 -7.96 16.14 3.85
C PRO A 163 -8.82 16.81 4.93
N LYS A 164 -10.03 17.19 4.54
CA LYS A 164 -11.05 17.69 5.47
C LYS A 164 -11.76 16.52 6.14
N THR A 165 -12.18 16.72 7.38
CA THR A 165 -12.99 15.74 8.12
C THR A 165 -14.41 15.68 7.55
N MET A 166 -14.93 14.47 7.34
CA MET A 166 -16.30 14.22 6.94
C MET A 166 -16.98 13.37 8.03
N LEU A 167 -18.17 13.76 8.46
CA LEU A 167 -19.02 12.96 9.33
C LEU A 167 -19.99 12.14 8.49
N ILE A 168 -19.91 10.81 8.60
CA ILE A 168 -20.84 9.88 7.98
C ILE A 168 -21.73 9.33 9.08
N LEU A 169 -23.03 9.64 9.01
CA LEU A 169 -24.04 9.11 9.94
C LEU A 169 -24.74 7.93 9.28
N SER A 170 -24.67 6.77 9.92
CA SER A 170 -25.44 5.61 9.52
C SER A 170 -26.85 5.70 10.14
N LEU A 171 -27.86 5.89 9.31
CA LEU A 171 -29.27 5.92 9.76
C LEU A 171 -29.73 4.58 10.32
N ILE A 172 -29.12 3.47 9.89
CA ILE A 172 -29.47 2.13 10.40
C ILE A 172 -29.16 1.98 11.90
N HIS A 173 -28.13 2.66 12.40
CA HIS A 173 -27.78 2.64 13.82
C HIS A 173 -28.58 3.67 14.66
N ILE A 174 -29.29 4.60 14.00
CA ILE A 174 -30.03 5.68 14.65
C ILE A 174 -31.54 5.37 14.64
N SER A 175 -32.02 4.66 13.63
CA SER A 175 -33.47 4.46 13.36
C SER A 175 -33.97 3.04 13.56
N GLU A 176 -33.13 2.06 13.90
CA GLU A 176 -33.64 0.74 14.24
C GLU A 176 -34.35 0.78 15.60
N PRO A 177 -35.62 0.38 15.64
CA PRO A 177 -36.31 0.21 16.93
C PRO A 177 -35.58 -0.90 17.70
N THR A 178 -35.13 -0.57 18.89
CA THR A 178 -34.69 -1.58 19.87
C THR A 178 -35.81 -2.56 20.06
N ARG A 179 -35.64 -3.77 19.56
CA ARG A 179 -36.53 -4.91 19.84
C ARG A 179 -36.08 -5.61 21.10
#